data_3567ff41c1ae15f1000fec4ecab9dd14
#
_entry.id   3567ff41c1ae15f1000fec4ecab9dd14
#
_cell.length_a   1.000
_cell.length_b   1.000
_cell.length_c   1.000
_cell.angle_alpha   90.00
_cell.angle_beta   90.00
_cell.angle_gamma   90.00
#
_symmetry.space_group_name_H-M   'P 1'
#
loop_
_entity.id
_entity.type
_entity.pdbx_description
1 polymer ?
#
loop_
_entity_poly.entity_id
_entity_poly.type
_entity_poly.pdbx_seq_one_letter_code
_entity_poly.pdbx_strand_id
1 'polypeptide(L)'
;MRPALLLAACLHAAAGLATQKRPYDTKVRVASQRSAPLPPTAPQNPSLTEYMRLPTAQYALLDLPYGADLRRKGSNGDQELFELVVPPVKFFFLTVSPHVQCVVDSNEHSVVVRGTSCTLKGTDALVRRINDCFDFRVTAEMTWADGNTRSIDCSVDLAVDVAPPGPFRLIPRRSLEVTGNSVMRVATNQIIRGFLQTLLNDYSKWASDESYRERRRANAEQVAAR
;
A
#
# COMPACT_ATOMS: atom_id res chain seq x y z
N MET A 1 16.06 54.45 -35.57
CA MET A 1 16.60 53.07 -35.68
C MET A 1 16.36 52.36 -34.37
N ARG A 2 15.74 51.21 -34.42
CA ARG A 2 14.99 50.50 -33.34
C ARG A 2 15.92 49.77 -32.35
N PRO A 3 15.74 49.91 -31.01
CA PRO A 3 16.33 49.03 -30.01
C PRO A 3 15.25 48.02 -29.48
N ALA A 4 14.66 47.24 -30.38
CA ALA A 4 13.62 46.25 -29.98
C ALA A 4 14.05 44.81 -30.18
N LEU A 5 15.30 44.54 -30.56
CA LEU A 5 15.78 43.19 -30.90
C LEU A 5 16.69 42.56 -29.83
N LEU A 6 17.01 43.24 -28.76
CA LEU A 6 17.88 42.72 -27.68
C LEU A 6 17.11 42.17 -26.46
N LEU A 7 15.79 42.43 -26.34
CA LEU A 7 14.98 41.92 -25.23
C LEU A 7 14.35 40.54 -25.52
N ALA A 8 14.32 40.13 -26.77
CA ALA A 8 13.72 38.83 -27.15
C ALA A 8 14.65 37.64 -26.95
N ALA A 9 15.97 37.86 -26.85
CA ALA A 9 16.95 36.78 -26.67
C ALA A 9 17.11 36.33 -25.21
N CYS A 10 16.76 37.16 -24.22
CA CYS A 10 16.87 36.81 -22.80
C CYS A 10 15.65 36.03 -22.25
N LEU A 11 14.50 36.06 -22.94
CA LEU A 11 13.29 35.35 -22.50
C LEU A 11 13.25 33.90 -22.97
N HIS A 12 14.10 33.47 -23.89
CA HIS A 12 14.15 32.07 -24.36
C HIS A 12 15.16 31.20 -23.61
N ALA A 13 15.99 31.78 -22.75
CA ALA A 13 16.96 31.02 -21.93
C ALA A 13 16.40 30.56 -20.57
N ALA A 14 15.22 31.05 -20.16
CA ALA A 14 14.59 30.69 -18.87
C ALA A 14 13.60 29.54 -18.96
N ALA A 15 13.30 29.05 -20.15
CA ALA A 15 12.30 27.95 -20.35
C ALA A 15 12.92 26.56 -20.46
N GLY A 16 14.19 26.39 -20.10
CA GLY A 16 14.94 25.15 -20.33
C GLY A 16 15.53 24.45 -19.10
N LEU A 17 15.19 24.87 -17.88
CA LEU A 17 15.51 24.08 -16.68
C LEU A 17 14.31 23.16 -16.34
N ALA A 18 13.91 22.32 -17.31
CA ALA A 18 13.28 21.06 -16.96
C ALA A 18 14.27 20.37 -16.02
N THR A 19 13.93 20.24 -14.74
CA THR A 19 14.65 19.44 -13.77
C THR A 19 14.76 18.06 -14.37
N GLN A 20 15.92 17.76 -14.96
CA GLN A 20 16.21 16.46 -15.55
C GLN A 20 16.13 15.46 -14.39
N LYS A 21 15.00 14.77 -14.30
CA LYS A 21 14.74 13.77 -13.27
C LYS A 21 15.88 12.77 -13.38
N ARG A 22 16.73 12.69 -12.34
CA ARG A 22 17.91 11.83 -12.37
C ARG A 22 17.42 10.40 -12.63
N PRO A 23 18.10 9.62 -13.47
CA PRO A 23 17.70 8.25 -13.72
C PRO A 23 17.71 7.49 -12.39
N TYR A 24 16.61 6.76 -12.13
CA TYR A 24 16.52 5.84 -11.01
C TYR A 24 17.51 4.69 -11.26
N ASP A 25 18.53 4.61 -10.42
CA ASP A 25 19.61 3.62 -10.59
C ASP A 25 19.54 2.46 -9.59
N THR A 26 18.83 2.64 -8.47
CA THR A 26 18.65 1.61 -7.45
C THR A 26 17.22 1.07 -7.49
N LYS A 27 17.09 -0.25 -7.58
CA LYS A 27 15.82 -0.94 -7.77
C LYS A 27 15.56 -1.93 -6.64
N VAL A 28 14.43 -1.76 -5.96
CA VAL A 28 13.92 -2.72 -4.98
C VAL A 28 12.69 -3.40 -5.57
N ARG A 29 12.69 -4.73 -5.56
CA ARG A 29 11.60 -5.56 -6.09
C ARG A 29 11.28 -6.67 -5.11
N VAL A 30 10.04 -6.74 -4.69
CA VAL A 30 9.55 -7.78 -3.78
C VAL A 30 8.28 -8.36 -4.33
N ALA A 31 8.29 -9.66 -4.59
CA ALA A 31 7.09 -10.45 -4.80
C ALA A 31 6.89 -11.35 -3.58
N SER A 32 5.67 -11.42 -3.09
CA SER A 32 5.31 -12.24 -1.94
C SER A 32 3.94 -12.85 -2.14
N GLN A 33 3.78 -14.12 -1.81
CA GLN A 33 2.52 -14.83 -1.86
C GLN A 33 2.30 -15.58 -0.55
N ARG A 34 1.07 -15.55 -0.05
CA ARG A 34 0.64 -16.23 1.17
C ARG A 34 -0.75 -16.79 1.01
N SER A 35 -0.94 -18.00 1.53
CA SER A 35 -2.24 -18.64 1.71
C SER A 35 -2.54 -18.74 3.20
N ALA A 36 -3.77 -18.47 3.56
CA ALA A 36 -4.27 -18.59 4.92
C ALA A 36 -5.50 -19.52 4.91
N PRO A 37 -5.30 -20.81 5.23
CA PRO A 37 -6.41 -21.76 5.31
C PRO A 37 -7.28 -21.46 6.53
N LEU A 38 -8.59 -21.63 6.37
CA LEU A 38 -9.52 -21.59 7.49
C LEU A 38 -9.43 -22.89 8.27
N PRO A 39 -9.52 -22.81 9.61
CA PRO A 39 -9.61 -24.03 10.42
C PRO A 39 -10.88 -24.81 10.08
N PRO A 40 -10.87 -26.15 10.17
CA PRO A 40 -12.05 -26.99 9.89
C PRO A 40 -13.26 -26.64 10.76
N THR A 41 -13.02 -26.09 11.95
CA THR A 41 -14.04 -25.64 12.91
C THR A 41 -14.63 -24.26 12.58
N ALA A 42 -14.12 -23.57 11.56
CA ALA A 42 -14.66 -22.27 11.16
C ALA A 42 -16.10 -22.42 10.66
N PRO A 43 -17.01 -21.47 10.99
CA PRO A 43 -18.38 -21.49 10.54
C PRO A 43 -18.47 -21.64 9.01
N GLN A 44 -19.49 -22.32 8.53
CA GLN A 44 -19.74 -22.50 7.09
C GLN A 44 -20.86 -21.59 6.58
N ASN A 45 -21.69 -21.12 7.49
CA ASN A 45 -22.82 -20.28 7.16
C ASN A 45 -22.90 -19.12 8.18
N PRO A 46 -22.87 -17.86 7.74
CA PRO A 46 -22.68 -17.44 6.35
C PRO A 46 -21.29 -17.78 5.79
N SER A 47 -21.19 -17.90 4.46
CA SER A 47 -20.01 -18.41 3.77
C SER A 47 -18.84 -17.42 3.75
N LEU A 48 -17.63 -17.92 3.49
CA LEU A 48 -16.46 -17.06 3.27
C LEU A 48 -16.67 -16.13 2.07
N THR A 49 -17.28 -16.62 1.01
CA THR A 49 -17.60 -15.82 -0.19
C THR A 49 -18.54 -14.66 0.14
N GLU A 50 -19.58 -14.87 0.96
CA GLU A 50 -20.46 -13.79 1.40
C GLU A 50 -19.68 -12.70 2.18
N TYR A 51 -18.77 -13.13 3.06
CA TYR A 51 -17.94 -12.20 3.82
C TYR A 51 -16.98 -11.41 2.92
N MET A 52 -16.31 -12.05 1.97
CA MET A 52 -15.35 -11.42 1.09
C MET A 52 -16.01 -10.46 0.07
N ARG A 53 -17.30 -10.63 -0.20
CA ARG A 53 -18.10 -9.72 -1.04
C ARG A 53 -18.71 -8.54 -0.29
N LEU A 54 -18.44 -8.40 0.99
CA LEU A 54 -18.86 -7.21 1.75
C LEU A 54 -18.23 -5.96 1.15
N PRO A 55 -18.89 -4.79 1.26
CA PRO A 55 -18.34 -3.53 0.77
C PRO A 55 -16.91 -3.30 1.31
N THR A 56 -16.00 -2.89 0.44
CA THR A 56 -14.56 -2.72 0.77
C THR A 56 -14.32 -1.66 1.85
N ALA A 57 -15.25 -0.72 2.05
CA ALA A 57 -15.26 0.21 3.19
C ALA A 57 -15.11 -0.49 4.55
N GLN A 58 -15.56 -1.75 4.65
CA GLN A 58 -15.44 -2.54 5.88
C GLN A 58 -13.99 -2.93 6.22
N TYR A 59 -13.06 -2.90 5.27
CA TYR A 59 -11.65 -3.12 5.55
C TYR A 59 -11.03 -2.04 6.44
N ALA A 60 -11.56 -0.82 6.42
CA ALA A 60 -11.15 0.25 7.34
C ALA A 60 -11.55 0.00 8.80
N LEU A 61 -12.41 -1.00 9.06
CA LEU A 61 -12.80 -1.41 10.41
C LEU A 61 -11.92 -2.52 10.99
N LEU A 62 -10.97 -3.02 10.22
CA LEU A 62 -10.05 -4.07 10.68
C LEU A 62 -8.91 -3.47 11.51
N ASP A 63 -8.65 -4.06 12.65
CA ASP A 63 -7.46 -3.75 13.44
C ASP A 63 -6.23 -4.35 12.76
N LEU A 64 -5.52 -3.55 11.99
CA LEU A 64 -4.35 -4.02 11.26
C LEU A 64 -3.19 -4.32 12.21
N PRO A 65 -2.37 -5.34 11.90
CA PRO A 65 -1.25 -5.72 12.74
C PRO A 65 -0.16 -4.64 12.77
N TYR A 66 0.67 -4.70 13.81
CA TYR A 66 1.86 -3.88 13.99
C TYR A 66 1.59 -2.36 14.04
N GLY A 67 0.35 -1.93 14.30
CA GLY A 67 -0.03 -0.53 14.33
C GLY A 67 -0.16 0.12 12.94
N ALA A 68 -0.31 -0.68 11.90
CA ALA A 68 -0.72 -0.17 10.59
C ALA A 68 -2.17 0.33 10.69
N ASP A 69 -2.50 1.34 9.90
CA ASP A 69 -3.83 1.96 9.90
C ASP A 69 -4.31 2.12 8.46
N LEU A 70 -5.53 1.70 8.19
CA LEU A 70 -6.17 1.79 6.87
C LEU A 70 -7.36 2.73 6.96
N ARG A 71 -7.24 3.89 6.36
CA ARG A 71 -8.25 4.94 6.39
C ARG A 71 -8.95 5.06 5.06
N ARG A 72 -10.27 4.96 5.04
CA ARG A 72 -11.06 5.30 3.85
C ARG A 72 -10.97 6.80 3.59
N LYS A 73 -10.78 7.20 2.34
CA LYS A 73 -10.67 8.61 1.91
C LYS A 73 -11.81 9.05 1.00
N GLY A 74 -12.69 8.12 0.65
CA GLY A 74 -13.82 8.36 -0.24
C GLY A 74 -13.88 7.36 -1.37
N SER A 75 -14.59 7.71 -2.44
CA SER A 75 -14.71 6.90 -3.65
C SER A 75 -14.56 7.76 -4.90
N ASN A 76 -14.16 7.15 -5.99
CA ASN A 76 -14.10 7.75 -7.31
C ASN A 76 -14.72 6.78 -8.31
N GLY A 77 -16.01 7.00 -8.64
CA GLY A 77 -16.82 6.03 -9.37
C GLY A 77 -16.96 4.74 -8.57
N ASP A 78 -16.65 3.62 -9.19
CA ASP A 78 -16.72 2.28 -8.57
C ASP A 78 -15.49 1.92 -7.71
N GLN A 79 -14.50 2.81 -7.65
CA GLN A 79 -13.26 2.58 -6.93
C GLN A 79 -13.29 3.23 -5.55
N GLU A 80 -12.93 2.46 -4.54
CA GLU A 80 -12.76 2.96 -3.17
C GLU A 80 -11.32 3.43 -2.93
N LEU A 81 -11.19 4.61 -2.33
CA LEU A 81 -9.90 5.24 -2.04
C LEU A 81 -9.54 5.06 -0.57
N PHE A 82 -8.32 4.58 -0.32
CA PHE A 82 -7.78 4.39 1.02
C PHE A 82 -6.40 5.02 1.17
N GLU A 83 -6.05 5.34 2.40
CA GLU A 83 -4.69 5.64 2.82
C GLU A 83 -4.22 4.56 3.80
N LEU A 84 -3.19 3.81 3.42
CA LEU A 84 -2.49 2.88 4.31
C LEU A 84 -1.33 3.61 4.97
N VAL A 85 -1.37 3.72 6.30
CA VAL A 85 -0.27 4.22 7.12
C VAL A 85 0.53 3.03 7.63
N VAL A 86 1.75 2.88 7.15
CA VAL A 86 2.66 1.82 7.60
C VAL A 86 3.43 2.30 8.81
N PRO A 87 3.58 1.48 9.88
CA PRO A 87 4.40 1.81 11.03
C PRO A 87 5.82 2.19 10.66
N PRO A 88 6.54 2.91 11.53
CA PRO A 88 7.92 3.29 11.25
C PRO A 88 8.83 2.09 10.97
N VAL A 89 9.48 2.10 9.82
CA VAL A 89 10.46 1.12 9.37
C VAL A 89 11.84 1.73 9.41
N LYS A 90 12.80 1.00 10.00
CA LYS A 90 14.20 1.42 10.04
C LYS A 90 14.91 0.94 8.77
N PHE A 91 15.47 1.86 8.03
CA PHE A 91 16.29 1.60 6.85
C PHE A 91 17.65 2.29 6.99
N PHE A 92 18.70 1.51 7.23
CA PHE A 92 20.02 1.99 7.65
C PHE A 92 19.92 2.88 8.90
N PHE A 93 20.21 4.17 8.75
CA PHE A 93 20.14 5.18 9.82
C PHE A 93 18.85 6.01 9.78
N LEU A 94 17.97 5.77 8.79
CA LEU A 94 16.68 6.45 8.69
C LEU A 94 15.57 5.63 9.32
N THR A 95 14.64 6.34 9.95
CA THR A 95 13.34 5.78 10.34
C THR A 95 12.26 6.51 9.54
N VAL A 96 11.48 5.75 8.76
CA VAL A 96 10.46 6.27 7.87
C VAL A 96 9.14 5.55 8.07
N SER A 97 8.03 6.29 7.97
CA SER A 97 6.68 5.74 7.97
C SER A 97 6.07 5.97 6.57
N PRO A 98 5.90 4.94 5.76
CA PRO A 98 5.23 5.05 4.47
C PRO A 98 3.73 5.34 4.62
N HIS A 99 3.24 6.35 3.92
CA HIS A 99 1.83 6.65 3.74
C HIS A 99 1.48 6.38 2.28
N VAL A 100 0.71 5.34 2.04
CA VAL A 100 0.38 4.86 0.68
C VAL A 100 -1.07 5.18 0.37
N GLN A 101 -1.30 5.93 -0.70
CA GLN A 101 -2.65 6.09 -1.26
C GLN A 101 -2.97 4.87 -2.10
N CYS A 102 -4.10 4.24 -1.83
CA CYS A 102 -4.52 3.01 -2.48
C CYS A 102 -5.88 3.18 -3.13
N VAL A 103 -6.05 2.52 -4.27
CA VAL A 103 -7.34 2.27 -4.90
C VAL A 103 -7.66 0.80 -4.72
N VAL A 104 -8.89 0.52 -4.32
CA VAL A 104 -9.38 -0.85 -4.12
C VAL A 104 -10.48 -1.13 -5.11
N ASP A 105 -10.28 -2.15 -5.92
CA ASP A 105 -11.26 -2.73 -6.84
C ASP A 105 -11.69 -4.09 -6.28
N SER A 106 -12.99 -4.36 -6.23
CA SER A 106 -13.52 -5.66 -5.83
C SER A 106 -14.42 -6.24 -6.92
N ASN A 107 -14.32 -7.53 -7.12
CA ASN A 107 -15.20 -8.28 -8.00
C ASN A 107 -15.70 -9.55 -7.27
N GLU A 108 -16.42 -10.41 -7.99
CA GLU A 108 -17.01 -11.62 -7.40
C GLU A 108 -16.00 -12.63 -6.86
N HIS A 109 -14.73 -12.58 -7.30
CA HIS A 109 -13.73 -13.60 -7.01
C HIS A 109 -12.42 -13.04 -6.46
N SER A 110 -12.22 -11.73 -6.51
CA SER A 110 -11.00 -11.11 -6.03
C SER A 110 -11.20 -9.68 -5.52
N VAL A 111 -10.26 -9.26 -4.68
CA VAL A 111 -10.06 -7.87 -4.28
C VAL A 111 -8.65 -7.46 -4.67
N VAL A 112 -8.53 -6.39 -5.45
CA VAL A 112 -7.25 -5.87 -5.92
C VAL A 112 -7.01 -4.49 -5.32
N VAL A 113 -5.89 -4.35 -4.64
CA VAL A 113 -5.40 -3.08 -4.05
C VAL A 113 -4.22 -2.59 -4.85
N ARG A 114 -4.31 -1.36 -5.38
CA ARG A 114 -3.21 -0.72 -6.11
C ARG A 114 -2.77 0.54 -5.38
N GLY A 115 -1.49 0.61 -5.04
CA GLY A 115 -0.90 1.85 -4.52
C GLY A 115 -0.66 2.83 -5.67
N THR A 116 -1.30 4.00 -5.58
CA THR A 116 -1.22 5.07 -6.58
C THR A 116 -0.14 6.09 -6.28
N SER A 117 0.18 6.28 -5.01
CA SER A 117 1.27 7.13 -4.55
C SER A 117 1.76 6.69 -3.18
N CYS A 118 3.00 7.05 -2.86
CA CYS A 118 3.58 6.83 -1.54
C CYS A 118 4.33 8.08 -1.09
N THR A 119 4.11 8.49 0.16
CA THR A 119 4.87 9.55 0.81
C THR A 119 5.53 8.99 2.06
N LEU A 120 6.83 9.14 2.16
CA LEU A 120 7.57 8.78 3.36
C LEU A 120 7.48 9.91 4.37
N LYS A 121 7.06 9.60 5.59
CA LYS A 121 7.08 10.52 6.74
C LYS A 121 8.26 10.18 7.65
N GLY A 122 8.86 11.20 8.26
CA GLY A 122 9.99 11.07 9.17
C GLY A 122 10.53 12.43 9.55
N THR A 123 11.34 12.49 10.60
CA THR A 123 11.89 13.75 11.14
C THR A 123 13.14 14.22 10.42
N ASP A 124 13.84 13.31 9.72
CA ASP A 124 15.09 13.63 9.03
C ASP A 124 14.82 14.43 7.74
N ALA A 125 15.60 15.50 7.52
CA ALA A 125 15.53 16.30 6.30
C ALA A 125 15.82 15.47 5.02
N LEU A 126 16.56 14.35 5.16
CA LEU A 126 16.86 13.44 4.07
C LEU A 126 15.61 12.70 3.56
N VAL A 127 14.62 12.47 4.44
CA VAL A 127 13.34 11.84 4.06
C VAL A 127 12.63 12.68 2.99
N ARG A 128 12.62 14.00 3.13
CA ARG A 128 12.04 14.90 2.10
C ARG A 128 12.74 14.74 0.76
N ARG A 129 14.08 14.67 0.77
CA ARG A 129 14.86 14.49 -0.47
C ARG A 129 14.63 13.12 -1.12
N ILE A 130 14.34 12.09 -0.32
CA ILE A 130 13.98 10.77 -0.85
C ILE A 130 12.63 10.86 -1.55
N ASN A 131 11.63 11.52 -0.96
CA ASN A 131 10.31 11.70 -1.59
C ASN A 131 10.39 12.34 -2.98
N ASP A 132 11.37 13.21 -3.22
CA ASP A 132 11.57 13.87 -4.52
C ASP A 132 12.24 12.96 -5.57
N CYS A 133 12.79 11.82 -5.16
CA CYS A 133 13.65 11.00 -6.01
C CYS A 133 13.36 9.51 -5.95
N PHE A 134 12.15 9.11 -5.56
CA PHE A 134 11.72 7.71 -5.67
C PHE A 134 10.38 7.59 -6.42
N ASP A 135 10.19 6.43 -7.00
CA ASP A 135 8.94 5.98 -7.60
C ASP A 135 8.52 4.69 -6.90
N PHE A 136 7.23 4.56 -6.63
CA PHE A 136 6.67 3.47 -5.85
C PHE A 136 5.46 2.87 -6.57
N ARG A 137 5.42 1.56 -6.65
CA ARG A 137 4.29 0.79 -7.16
C ARG A 137 4.06 -0.41 -6.28
N VAL A 138 2.82 -0.64 -5.92
CA VAL A 138 2.39 -1.85 -5.24
C VAL A 138 1.07 -2.32 -5.81
N THR A 139 0.95 -3.62 -6.00
CA THR A 139 -0.31 -4.29 -6.30
C THR A 139 -0.43 -5.47 -5.35
N ALA A 140 -1.56 -5.55 -4.67
CA ALA A 140 -1.93 -6.70 -3.86
C ALA A 140 -3.24 -7.27 -4.39
N GLU A 141 -3.29 -8.57 -4.57
CA GLU A 141 -4.48 -9.30 -4.99
C GLU A 141 -4.83 -10.34 -3.96
N MET A 142 -6.10 -10.36 -3.54
CA MET A 142 -6.67 -11.38 -2.69
C MET A 142 -7.72 -12.16 -3.45
N THR A 143 -7.62 -13.47 -3.39
CA THR A 143 -8.61 -14.43 -3.88
C THR A 143 -9.02 -15.37 -2.75
N TRP A 144 -10.13 -16.09 -2.90
CA TRP A 144 -10.59 -17.01 -1.89
C TRP A 144 -11.20 -18.27 -2.51
N ALA A 145 -11.12 -19.34 -1.76
CA ALA A 145 -11.75 -20.61 -2.07
C ALA A 145 -12.73 -20.97 -0.94
N ASP A 146 -13.95 -21.36 -1.30
CA ASP A 146 -15.03 -21.72 -0.37
C ASP A 146 -15.51 -23.18 -0.58
N GLY A 147 -14.60 -24.06 -1.04
CA GLY A 147 -14.83 -25.48 -1.27
C GLY A 147 -14.43 -26.35 -0.08
N ASN A 148 -13.96 -27.56 -0.35
CA ASN A 148 -13.53 -28.52 0.67
C ASN A 148 -12.37 -27.99 1.53
N THR A 149 -11.45 -27.23 0.92
CA THR A 149 -10.40 -26.49 1.63
C THR A 149 -10.67 -25.01 1.44
N ARG A 150 -11.16 -24.36 2.51
CA ARG A 150 -11.41 -22.94 2.49
C ARG A 150 -10.13 -22.19 2.79
N SER A 151 -9.79 -21.20 1.97
CA SER A 151 -8.60 -20.36 2.15
C SER A 151 -8.79 -18.97 1.60
N ILE A 152 -7.98 -18.05 2.09
CA ILE A 152 -7.75 -16.74 1.48
C ILE A 152 -6.30 -16.72 1.03
N ASP A 153 -6.10 -16.45 -0.25
CA ASP A 153 -4.79 -16.31 -0.87
C ASP A 153 -4.50 -14.84 -1.14
N CYS A 154 -3.30 -14.40 -0.86
CA CYS A 154 -2.87 -13.02 -1.10
C CYS A 154 -1.52 -13.02 -1.81
N SER A 155 -1.44 -12.33 -2.93
CA SER A 155 -0.19 -12.03 -3.64
C SER A 155 0.09 -10.53 -3.60
N VAL A 156 1.36 -10.15 -3.43
CA VAL A 156 1.80 -8.76 -3.42
C VAL A 156 3.04 -8.61 -4.28
N ASP A 157 2.97 -7.68 -5.23
CA ASP A 157 4.09 -7.20 -6.01
C ASP A 157 4.40 -5.76 -5.64
N LEU A 158 5.63 -5.51 -5.17
CA LEU A 158 6.10 -4.21 -4.74
C LEU A 158 7.37 -3.83 -5.50
N ALA A 159 7.37 -2.64 -6.07
CA ALA A 159 8.48 -2.07 -6.80
C ALA A 159 8.81 -0.66 -6.28
N VAL A 160 10.06 -0.42 -5.95
CA VAL A 160 10.59 0.91 -5.62
C VAL A 160 11.80 1.18 -6.50
N ASP A 161 11.75 2.28 -7.23
CA ASP A 161 12.85 2.81 -8.01
C ASP A 161 13.31 4.12 -7.36
N VAL A 162 14.58 4.22 -7.00
CA VAL A 162 15.11 5.39 -6.27
C VAL A 162 16.44 5.87 -6.83
N ALA A 163 16.62 7.19 -6.90
CA ALA A 163 17.91 7.85 -7.10
C ALA A 163 18.47 8.25 -5.72
N PRO A 164 19.36 7.45 -5.12
CA PRO A 164 19.79 7.63 -3.74
C PRO A 164 20.38 9.03 -3.49
N PRO A 165 19.84 9.83 -2.53
CA PRO A 165 20.35 11.15 -2.24
C PRO A 165 21.52 11.11 -1.24
N GLY A 166 22.36 12.14 -1.28
CA GLY A 166 23.36 12.44 -0.25
C GLY A 166 24.25 11.25 0.11
N PRO A 167 24.33 10.89 1.40
CA PRO A 167 25.27 9.88 1.89
C PRO A 167 25.02 8.47 1.35
N PHE A 168 23.81 8.16 0.89
CA PHE A 168 23.52 6.86 0.26
C PHE A 168 24.28 6.62 -1.04
N ARG A 169 24.78 7.67 -1.71
CA ARG A 169 25.61 7.55 -2.92
C ARG A 169 26.97 6.93 -2.65
N LEU A 170 27.42 6.96 -1.41
CA LEU A 170 28.69 6.36 -1.00
C LEU A 170 28.54 4.83 -0.78
N ILE A 171 27.31 4.34 -0.67
CA ILE A 171 27.02 2.92 -0.50
C ILE A 171 26.94 2.30 -1.89
N PRO A 172 27.64 1.19 -2.14
CA PRO A 172 27.55 0.47 -3.42
C PRO A 172 26.08 0.14 -3.74
N ARG A 173 25.66 0.38 -4.99
CA ARG A 173 24.30 0.15 -5.47
C ARG A 173 23.78 -1.24 -5.10
N ARG A 174 24.59 -2.28 -5.33
CA ARG A 174 24.22 -3.66 -5.00
C ARG A 174 23.89 -3.84 -3.52
N SER A 175 24.63 -3.19 -2.63
CA SER A 175 24.35 -3.24 -1.19
C SER A 175 23.04 -2.55 -0.84
N LEU A 176 22.72 -1.41 -1.46
CA LEU A 176 21.43 -0.74 -1.30
C LEU A 176 20.27 -1.62 -1.78
N GLU A 177 20.40 -2.25 -2.94
CA GLU A 177 19.37 -3.13 -3.50
C GLU A 177 19.16 -4.37 -2.64
N VAL A 178 20.24 -5.05 -2.22
CA VAL A 178 20.15 -6.24 -1.36
C VAL A 178 19.50 -5.91 -0.01
N THR A 179 19.95 -4.83 0.64
CA THR A 179 19.36 -4.41 1.92
C THR A 179 17.92 -3.97 1.75
N GLY A 180 17.62 -3.17 0.72
CA GLY A 180 16.26 -2.73 0.41
C GLY A 180 15.33 -3.90 0.16
N ASN A 181 15.71 -4.85 -0.69
CA ASN A 181 14.94 -6.06 -0.96
C ASN A 181 14.70 -6.88 0.30
N SER A 182 15.71 -7.03 1.17
CA SER A 182 15.60 -7.80 2.42
C SER A 182 14.61 -7.13 3.39
N VAL A 183 14.78 -5.85 3.66
CA VAL A 183 13.92 -5.08 4.58
C VAL A 183 12.47 -5.07 4.08
N MET A 184 12.26 -4.76 2.80
CA MET A 184 10.93 -4.69 2.22
C MET A 184 10.25 -6.05 2.18
N ARG A 185 10.98 -7.12 1.89
CA ARG A 185 10.45 -8.50 1.91
C ARG A 185 9.97 -8.90 3.31
N VAL A 186 10.77 -8.62 4.33
CA VAL A 186 10.39 -8.90 5.72
C VAL A 186 9.15 -8.10 6.11
N ALA A 187 9.12 -6.80 5.84
CA ALA A 187 7.99 -5.93 6.15
C ALA A 187 6.71 -6.37 5.40
N THR A 188 6.81 -6.63 4.09
CA THR A 188 5.67 -7.09 3.27
C THR A 188 5.13 -8.42 3.79
N ASN A 189 6.00 -9.40 4.07
CA ASN A 189 5.58 -10.70 4.61
C ASN A 189 4.87 -10.59 5.97
N GLN A 190 5.34 -9.72 6.84
CA GLN A 190 4.73 -9.49 8.15
C GLN A 190 3.35 -8.83 8.00
N ILE A 191 3.23 -7.82 7.15
CA ILE A 191 1.96 -7.13 6.89
C ILE A 191 0.93 -8.10 6.31
N ILE A 192 1.28 -8.87 5.26
CA ILE A 192 0.37 -9.83 4.64
C ILE A 192 -0.08 -10.88 5.67
N ARG A 193 0.87 -11.47 6.40
CA ARG A 193 0.55 -12.50 7.40
C ARG A 193 -0.40 -11.98 8.47
N GLY A 194 -0.09 -10.82 9.01
CA GLY A 194 -0.92 -10.22 10.05
C GLY A 194 -2.29 -9.81 9.53
N PHE A 195 -2.37 -9.23 8.32
CA PHE A 195 -3.63 -8.86 7.68
C PHE A 195 -4.53 -10.09 7.44
N LEU A 196 -4.00 -11.16 6.85
CA LEU A 196 -4.76 -12.40 6.63
C LEU A 196 -5.26 -12.99 7.95
N GLN A 197 -4.44 -12.98 9.01
CA GLN A 197 -4.86 -13.45 10.32
C GLN A 197 -6.00 -12.60 10.90
N THR A 198 -5.90 -11.28 10.79
CA THR A 198 -6.97 -10.36 11.21
C THR A 198 -8.26 -10.63 10.43
N LEU A 199 -8.15 -10.80 9.11
CA LEU A 199 -9.29 -11.06 8.23
C LEU A 199 -9.99 -12.40 8.59
N LEU A 200 -9.23 -13.47 8.84
CA LEU A 200 -9.78 -14.77 9.27
C LEU A 200 -10.45 -14.68 10.64
N ASN A 201 -9.85 -13.97 11.58
CA ASN A 201 -10.42 -13.78 12.91
C ASN A 201 -11.72 -12.97 12.84
N ASP A 202 -11.75 -11.94 12.00
CA ASP A 202 -12.93 -11.12 11.77
C ASP A 202 -14.05 -11.92 11.09
N TYR A 203 -13.71 -12.71 10.06
CA TYR A 203 -14.67 -13.63 9.44
C TYR A 203 -15.28 -14.60 10.46
N SER A 204 -14.46 -15.20 11.31
CA SER A 204 -14.93 -16.14 12.31
C SER A 204 -15.94 -15.51 13.28
N LYS A 205 -15.70 -14.29 13.73
CA LYS A 205 -16.65 -13.53 14.56
C LYS A 205 -17.90 -13.15 13.78
N TRP A 206 -17.72 -12.65 12.55
CA TRP A 206 -18.82 -12.24 11.69
C TRP A 206 -19.73 -13.40 11.32
N ALA A 207 -19.17 -14.58 11.09
CA ALA A 207 -19.96 -15.77 10.76
C ALA A 207 -20.70 -16.35 11.96
N SER A 208 -20.17 -16.23 13.18
CA SER A 208 -20.76 -16.86 14.38
C SER A 208 -21.65 -15.93 15.21
N ASP A 209 -21.53 -14.59 15.09
CA ASP A 209 -22.23 -13.61 15.93
C ASP A 209 -23.04 -12.63 15.08
N GLU A 210 -24.36 -12.76 15.13
CA GLU A 210 -25.28 -11.88 14.39
C GLU A 210 -25.21 -10.43 14.88
N SER A 211 -25.13 -10.23 16.19
CA SER A 211 -24.99 -8.89 16.76
C SER A 211 -23.70 -8.20 16.32
N TYR A 212 -22.63 -9.00 16.12
CA TYR A 212 -21.39 -8.49 15.56
C TYR A 212 -21.57 -8.06 14.10
N ARG A 213 -22.27 -8.85 13.27
CA ARG A 213 -22.59 -8.50 11.88
C ARG A 213 -23.36 -7.19 11.79
N GLU A 214 -24.37 -6.99 12.64
CA GLU A 214 -25.20 -5.79 12.64
C GLU A 214 -24.38 -4.55 13.04
N ARG A 215 -23.61 -4.64 14.12
CA ARG A 215 -22.72 -3.54 14.55
C ARG A 215 -21.70 -3.20 13.47
N ARG A 216 -21.12 -4.21 12.83
CA ARG A 216 -20.14 -4.01 11.77
C ARG A 216 -20.75 -3.33 10.55
N ARG A 217 -21.96 -3.70 10.15
CA ARG A 217 -22.71 -3.06 9.06
C ARG A 217 -22.98 -1.59 9.38
N ALA A 218 -23.50 -1.29 10.56
CA ALA A 218 -23.76 0.09 10.98
C ALA A 218 -22.48 0.95 11.02
N ASN A 219 -21.36 0.40 11.48
CA ASN A 219 -20.06 1.09 11.47
C ASN A 219 -19.54 1.32 10.05
N ALA A 220 -19.72 0.35 9.14
CA ALA A 220 -19.33 0.49 7.74
C ALA A 220 -20.11 1.58 7.03
N GLU A 221 -21.41 1.71 7.29
CA GLU A 221 -22.25 2.80 6.78
C GLU A 221 -21.76 4.18 7.26
N GLN A 222 -21.34 4.28 8.52
CA GLN A 222 -20.74 5.51 9.05
C GLN A 222 -19.38 5.84 8.39
N VAL A 223 -18.56 4.83 8.12
CA VAL A 223 -17.28 5.01 7.41
C VAL A 223 -17.53 5.40 5.96
N ALA A 224 -18.55 4.83 5.31
CA ALA A 224 -18.90 5.16 3.94
C ALA A 224 -19.47 6.57 3.77
N ALA A 225 -20.11 7.12 4.81
CA ALA A 225 -20.69 8.47 4.81
C ALA A 225 -19.66 9.61 5.06
N ARG A 226 -18.42 9.27 5.41
CA ARG A 226 -17.31 10.23 5.64
C ARG A 226 -16.47 10.39 4.38
#